data_7b68e8ff07ffdb7c044933f83a7bc129
#
_entry.id   7b68e8ff07ffdb7c044933f83a7bc129
#
_cell.length_a   1.000
_cell.length_b   1.000
_cell.length_c   1.000
_cell.angle_alpha   90.00
_cell.angle_beta   90.00
_cell.angle_gamma   90.00
#
_symmetry.space_group_name_H-M   'P 1'
#
loop_
_entity.id
_entity.type
_entity.pdbx_description
1 polymer ?
#
loop_
_entity_poly.entity_id
_entity_poly.type
_entity_poly.pdbx_seq_one_letter_code
_entity_poly.pdbx_strand_id
1 'polypeptide(L)'
;MSAVRHVLVSGAGIAGPVLAYFLAQAGIRVTVLERAPALLAQGQNIDIKGSAIVIMRKMGLIDELKRYNTLEKGTHFVDDKGRFFARMPVQEGIATSPTQEFEILRGDLAKVLFEATKDHPLIDYRFGIIIEKVLQNDEKLVKVQLSNGETLESDLLVAADGQWSRIRRNNFPQEWLTIIDKNMYGIYFTVPRKPTDTNWWTVYTAKKSRVVSSRPDSHGTYRAFLSLMPSNEQQKKAWQSASRGDRQTQEDLCRKEFGDAGWEAQRFLDAMPDADDLYFQAIQQIRLSKWSKDRIVCVGDAAYAPTPLSGMGTPLAINGAYTLAGELANLKEGASITTALEEYERKFRPFVTECQDIPSFIPSIMHPYVGWKRSLLWSFVSAFAFCSRTPLIINRFGGAKKNDDEDYPLPKYAAFEVTKGD
;
A
#
# COMPACT_ATOMS: atom_id res chain seq x y z
N MET A 1 12.92 32.40 -5.56
CA MET A 1 11.66 31.85 -4.99
C MET A 1 11.27 30.62 -5.82
N SER A 2 10.61 29.61 -5.22
CA SER A 2 10.14 28.44 -5.97
C SER A 2 9.15 28.86 -7.07
N ALA A 3 9.25 28.22 -8.26
CA ALA A 3 8.28 28.43 -9.35
C ALA A 3 6.87 27.90 -8.96
N VAL A 4 6.79 27.02 -7.95
CA VAL A 4 5.56 26.46 -7.37
C VAL A 4 5.38 27.04 -5.97
N ARG A 5 4.22 27.62 -5.67
CA ARG A 5 3.91 28.25 -4.39
C ARG A 5 2.83 27.54 -3.60
N HIS A 6 1.90 26.88 -4.30
CA HIS A 6 0.78 26.18 -3.68
C HIS A 6 0.46 24.88 -4.43
N VAL A 7 0.45 23.76 -3.70
CA VAL A 7 0.06 22.45 -4.20
C VAL A 7 -1.20 21.97 -3.48
N LEU A 8 -2.19 21.54 -4.26
CA LEU A 8 -3.40 20.90 -3.76
C LEU A 8 -3.23 19.38 -3.88
N VAL A 9 -3.42 18.64 -2.79
CA VAL A 9 -3.27 17.18 -2.71
C VAL A 9 -4.60 16.55 -2.37
N SER A 10 -5.07 15.62 -3.19
CA SER A 10 -6.27 14.81 -2.93
C SER A 10 -5.86 13.47 -2.32
N GLY A 11 -6.12 13.28 -1.03
CA GLY A 11 -5.86 12.08 -0.24
C GLY A 11 -4.82 12.24 0.85
N ALA A 12 -5.22 11.95 2.10
CA ALA A 12 -4.37 11.93 3.31
C ALA A 12 -3.91 10.52 3.70
N GLY A 13 -3.72 9.62 2.73
CA GLY A 13 -3.21 8.28 2.98
C GLY A 13 -1.72 8.25 3.33
N ILE A 14 -0.89 7.59 2.52
CA ILE A 14 0.57 7.54 2.72
C ILE A 14 1.28 8.56 1.84
N ALA A 15 1.03 8.56 0.52
CA ALA A 15 1.74 9.43 -0.41
C ALA A 15 1.48 10.92 -0.16
N GLY A 16 0.23 11.31 0.18
CA GLY A 16 -0.15 12.70 0.40
C GLY A 16 0.64 13.38 1.52
N PRO A 17 0.62 12.85 2.76
CA PRO A 17 1.39 13.42 3.87
C PRO A 17 2.90 13.41 3.65
N VAL A 18 3.47 12.36 3.05
CA VAL A 18 4.91 12.34 2.69
C VAL A 18 5.25 13.44 1.71
N LEU A 19 4.43 13.61 0.66
CA LEU A 19 4.58 14.70 -0.31
C LEU A 19 4.48 16.07 0.38
N ALA A 20 3.46 16.25 1.22
CA ALA A 20 3.24 17.50 1.95
C ALA A 20 4.43 17.87 2.83
N TYR A 21 5.01 16.91 3.55
CA TYR A 21 6.20 17.11 4.37
C TYR A 21 7.35 17.70 3.55
N PHE A 22 7.74 17.05 2.46
CA PHE A 22 8.89 17.47 1.67
C PHE A 22 8.64 18.76 0.89
N LEU A 23 7.42 19.00 0.41
CA LEU A 23 7.06 20.28 -0.20
C LEU A 23 7.13 21.45 0.80
N ALA A 24 6.65 21.24 2.03
CA ALA A 24 6.70 22.24 3.08
C ALA A 24 8.15 22.54 3.50
N GLN A 25 9.03 21.54 3.54
CA GLN A 25 10.46 21.78 3.74
C GLN A 25 11.09 22.63 2.63
N ALA A 26 10.60 22.52 1.40
CA ALA A 26 11.01 23.39 0.29
C ALA A 26 10.33 24.76 0.27
N GLY A 27 9.54 25.11 1.32
CA GLY A 27 8.82 26.38 1.41
C GLY A 27 7.56 26.46 0.56
N ILE A 28 7.04 25.35 0.06
CA ILE A 28 5.85 25.26 -0.77
C ILE A 28 4.63 24.99 0.11
N ARG A 29 3.58 25.83 -0.01
CA ARG A 29 2.32 25.64 0.70
C ARG A 29 1.55 24.43 0.14
N VAL A 30 0.95 23.63 1.03
CA VAL A 30 0.17 22.45 0.67
C VAL A 30 -1.20 22.47 1.33
N THR A 31 -2.25 22.21 0.55
CA THR A 31 -3.58 21.89 1.08
C THR A 31 -3.89 20.43 0.78
N VAL A 32 -4.11 19.63 1.82
CA VAL A 32 -4.44 18.21 1.71
C VAL A 32 -5.93 18.01 1.96
N LEU A 33 -6.64 17.47 0.98
CA LEU A 33 -8.06 17.17 1.06
C LEU A 33 -8.26 15.67 1.30
N GLU A 34 -9.04 15.31 2.31
CA GLU A 34 -9.39 13.92 2.60
C GLU A 34 -10.91 13.76 2.64
N ARG A 35 -11.42 12.75 1.91
CA ARG A 35 -12.86 12.46 1.82
C ARG A 35 -13.48 11.96 3.12
N ALA A 36 -12.71 11.24 3.92
CA ALA A 36 -13.16 10.76 5.22
C ALA A 36 -13.22 11.91 6.23
N PRO A 37 -14.15 11.90 7.18
CA PRO A 37 -14.24 12.94 8.22
C PRO A 37 -13.08 12.88 9.22
N ALA A 38 -12.32 11.79 9.24
CA ALA A 38 -11.12 11.59 10.05
C ALA A 38 -10.20 10.58 9.37
N LEU A 39 -8.98 10.41 9.89
CA LEU A 39 -8.08 9.36 9.42
C LEU A 39 -8.71 7.98 9.65
N LEU A 40 -8.64 7.14 8.63
CA LEU A 40 -9.13 5.78 8.70
C LEU A 40 -8.09 4.88 9.38
N ALA A 41 -8.47 4.26 10.51
CA ALA A 41 -7.68 3.23 11.18
C ALA A 41 -7.61 1.91 10.38
N GLN A 42 -8.31 1.84 9.26
CA GLN A 42 -8.46 0.64 8.42
C GLN A 42 -7.20 0.33 7.61
N GLY A 43 -7.07 -0.93 7.30
CA GLY A 43 -6.07 -1.42 6.35
C GLY A 43 -5.30 -2.62 6.86
N GLN A 44 -4.59 -3.22 5.91
CA GLN A 44 -3.75 -4.39 6.13
C GLN A 44 -2.43 -4.01 6.83
N ASN A 45 -1.73 -5.04 7.31
CA ASN A 45 -0.33 -4.95 7.63
C ASN A 45 0.46 -4.63 6.35
N ILE A 46 1.38 -3.70 6.46
CA ILE A 46 2.24 -3.23 5.37
C ILE A 46 3.68 -3.18 5.84
N ASP A 47 4.60 -3.37 4.90
CA ASP A 47 6.03 -3.28 5.15
C ASP A 47 6.60 -1.95 4.68
N ILE A 48 7.46 -1.37 5.49
CA ILE A 48 8.34 -0.27 5.08
C ILE A 48 9.72 -0.86 4.89
N LYS A 49 10.25 -0.81 3.69
CA LYS A 49 11.54 -1.45 3.34
C LYS A 49 12.31 -0.65 2.30
N GLY A 50 13.58 -0.97 2.19
CA GLY A 50 14.47 -0.36 1.20
C GLY A 50 14.59 1.15 1.39
N SER A 51 14.68 1.86 0.29
CA SER A 51 14.81 3.33 0.25
C SER A 51 13.69 4.09 0.97
N ALA A 52 12.50 3.48 1.15
CA ALA A 52 11.44 4.08 1.95
C ALA A 52 11.84 4.25 3.43
N ILE A 53 12.65 3.34 3.99
CA ILE A 53 13.20 3.49 5.36
C ILE A 53 14.10 4.72 5.45
N VAL A 54 14.90 4.97 4.41
CA VAL A 54 15.78 6.16 4.37
C VAL A 54 14.96 7.44 4.37
N ILE A 55 13.85 7.46 3.65
CA ILE A 55 12.93 8.61 3.64
C ILE A 55 12.28 8.80 5.02
N MET A 56 11.80 7.72 5.67
CA MET A 56 11.28 7.80 7.02
C MET A 56 12.32 8.31 8.02
N ARG A 57 13.58 7.93 7.84
CA ARG A 57 14.70 8.44 8.64
C ARG A 57 14.93 9.94 8.40
N LYS A 58 14.86 10.42 7.15
CA LYS A 58 14.91 11.86 6.83
C LYS A 58 13.75 12.65 7.46
N MET A 59 12.58 12.02 7.62
CA MET A 59 11.43 12.61 8.32
C MET A 59 11.54 12.51 9.85
N GLY A 60 12.56 11.84 10.41
CA GLY A 60 12.72 11.65 11.86
C GLY A 60 11.74 10.65 12.48
N LEU A 61 11.12 9.76 11.69
CA LEU A 61 9.99 8.94 12.12
C LEU A 61 10.35 7.50 12.56
N ILE A 62 11.64 7.13 12.52
CA ILE A 62 12.06 5.73 12.79
C ILE A 62 11.62 5.25 14.19
N ASP A 63 11.78 6.09 15.21
CA ASP A 63 11.43 5.68 16.59
C ASP A 63 9.92 5.58 16.76
N GLU A 64 9.15 6.44 16.08
CA GLU A 64 7.70 6.37 16.11
C GLU A 64 7.18 5.11 15.36
N LEU A 65 7.77 4.78 14.21
CA LEU A 65 7.46 3.55 13.50
C LEU A 65 7.72 2.29 14.35
N LYS A 66 8.79 2.27 15.14
CA LYS A 66 9.08 1.16 16.06
C LYS A 66 8.01 0.99 17.14
N ARG A 67 7.36 2.06 17.60
CA ARG A 67 6.27 1.99 18.61
C ARG A 67 5.03 1.28 18.09
N TYR A 68 4.76 1.42 16.77
CA TYR A 68 3.61 0.80 16.11
C TYR A 68 3.96 -0.52 15.41
N ASN A 69 5.18 -1.05 15.60
CA ASN A 69 5.57 -2.32 15.03
C ASN A 69 4.70 -3.45 15.58
N THR A 70 4.25 -4.33 14.70
CA THR A 70 3.39 -5.47 15.07
C THR A 70 4.12 -6.53 15.88
N LEU A 71 5.45 -6.48 15.96
CA LEU A 71 6.32 -7.44 16.62
C LEU A 71 6.10 -8.88 16.13
N GLU A 72 5.76 -9.01 14.85
CA GLU A 72 5.56 -10.30 14.21
C GLU A 72 6.89 -11.08 14.16
N LYS A 73 6.84 -12.35 14.59
CA LYS A 73 8.03 -13.21 14.72
C LYS A 73 8.38 -13.96 13.43
N GLY A 74 7.54 -13.85 12.40
CA GLY A 74 7.66 -14.55 11.14
C GLY A 74 6.37 -15.26 10.72
N THR A 75 6.47 -16.16 9.76
CA THR A 75 5.32 -16.84 9.16
C THR A 75 5.24 -18.31 9.59
N HIS A 76 4.07 -18.75 10.02
CA HIS A 76 3.71 -20.14 10.24
C HIS A 76 2.78 -20.62 9.13
N PHE A 77 3.02 -21.83 8.62
CA PHE A 77 2.10 -22.52 7.75
C PHE A 77 1.46 -23.67 8.51
N VAL A 78 0.13 -23.76 8.45
CA VAL A 78 -0.65 -24.75 9.20
C VAL A 78 -1.50 -25.61 8.28
N ASP A 79 -1.81 -26.82 8.77
CA ASP A 79 -2.79 -27.71 8.15
C ASP A 79 -4.23 -27.37 8.60
N ASP A 80 -5.21 -28.16 8.15
CA ASP A 80 -6.63 -28.00 8.47
C ASP A 80 -6.97 -28.18 9.96
N LYS A 81 -6.07 -28.77 10.75
CA LYS A 81 -6.16 -28.93 12.21
C LYS A 81 -5.35 -27.90 12.98
N GLY A 82 -4.75 -26.92 12.30
CA GLY A 82 -3.89 -25.90 12.91
C GLY A 82 -2.50 -26.41 13.29
N ARG A 83 -2.06 -27.60 12.85
CA ARG A 83 -0.73 -28.11 13.15
C ARG A 83 0.29 -27.49 12.22
N PHE A 84 1.39 -27.00 12.80
CA PHE A 84 2.48 -26.39 12.03
C PHE A 84 3.24 -27.42 11.20
N PHE A 85 3.40 -27.15 9.90
CA PHE A 85 4.24 -27.96 9.02
C PHE A 85 5.44 -27.19 8.45
N ALA A 86 5.38 -25.85 8.43
CA ALA A 86 6.50 -24.99 8.07
C ALA A 86 6.53 -23.73 8.90
N ARG A 87 7.72 -23.20 9.16
CA ARG A 87 7.96 -22.04 9.99
C ARG A 87 9.10 -21.22 9.40
N MET A 88 8.85 -19.95 9.13
CA MET A 88 9.82 -18.99 8.57
C MET A 88 9.94 -17.80 9.54
N PRO A 89 10.95 -17.80 10.44
CA PRO A 89 11.15 -16.66 11.35
C PRO A 89 11.60 -15.43 10.56
N VAL A 90 11.36 -14.25 11.11
CA VAL A 90 11.97 -13.00 10.60
C VAL A 90 13.48 -13.15 10.59
N GLN A 91 14.09 -12.76 9.50
CA GLN A 91 15.54 -12.75 9.34
C GLN A 91 15.97 -11.32 8.99
N GLU A 92 16.65 -10.65 9.91
CA GLU A 92 17.15 -9.31 9.69
C GLU A 92 18.08 -9.25 8.47
N GLY A 93 17.85 -8.27 7.60
CA GLY A 93 18.69 -8.02 6.43
C GLY A 93 18.51 -9.02 5.27
N ILE A 94 17.51 -9.88 5.26
CA ILE A 94 17.19 -10.78 4.14
C ILE A 94 15.94 -10.25 3.42
N ALA A 95 16.12 -9.75 2.20
CA ALA A 95 15.05 -9.19 1.36
C ALA A 95 13.94 -10.19 1.02
N THR A 96 14.22 -11.49 1.09
CA THR A 96 13.28 -12.59 0.80
C THR A 96 12.49 -13.07 2.01
N SER A 97 12.66 -12.45 3.21
CA SER A 97 11.84 -12.76 4.37
C SER A 97 10.38 -12.36 4.12
N PRO A 98 9.40 -13.23 4.39
CA PRO A 98 7.98 -12.90 4.26
C PRO A 98 7.53 -11.75 5.17
N THR A 99 8.25 -11.50 6.27
CA THR A 99 8.00 -10.44 7.25
C THR A 99 9.26 -9.58 7.38
N GLN A 100 9.08 -8.26 7.43
CA GLN A 100 10.18 -7.27 7.50
C GLN A 100 10.32 -6.68 8.91
N GLU A 101 11.44 -5.99 9.16
CA GLU A 101 11.74 -5.32 10.43
C GLU A 101 10.69 -4.23 10.78
N PHE A 102 10.25 -3.46 9.77
CA PHE A 102 9.26 -2.39 9.94
C PHE A 102 7.92 -2.79 9.35
N GLU A 103 7.22 -3.66 10.04
CA GLU A 103 5.84 -3.99 9.74
C GLU A 103 4.89 -3.18 10.62
N ILE A 104 3.93 -2.52 10.01
CA ILE A 104 2.99 -1.61 10.65
C ILE A 104 1.60 -1.74 10.01
N LEU A 105 0.53 -1.40 10.74
CA LEU A 105 -0.77 -1.26 10.11
C LEU A 105 -0.82 -0.01 9.24
N ARG A 106 -1.46 -0.11 8.08
CA ARG A 106 -1.60 1.02 7.15
C ARG A 106 -2.24 2.25 7.80
N GLY A 107 -3.24 2.06 8.66
CA GLY A 107 -3.88 3.14 9.41
C GLY A 107 -2.94 3.81 10.41
N ASP A 108 -2.11 3.01 11.11
CA ASP A 108 -1.12 3.53 12.04
C ASP A 108 -0.03 4.34 11.32
N LEU A 109 0.45 3.86 10.17
CA LEU A 109 1.39 4.63 9.35
C LEU A 109 0.78 5.95 8.87
N ALA A 110 -0.48 5.95 8.41
CA ALA A 110 -1.16 7.18 8.01
C ALA A 110 -1.28 8.16 9.18
N LYS A 111 -1.56 7.66 10.40
CA LYS A 111 -1.58 8.46 11.62
C LYS A 111 -0.21 9.05 11.95
N VAL A 112 0.85 8.25 11.92
CA VAL A 112 2.24 8.71 12.17
C VAL A 112 2.62 9.84 11.20
N LEU A 113 2.32 9.67 9.92
CA LEU A 113 2.61 10.67 8.88
C LEU A 113 1.78 11.95 9.05
N PHE A 114 0.51 11.83 9.42
CA PHE A 114 -0.35 12.97 9.70
C PHE A 114 0.14 13.74 10.93
N GLU A 115 0.41 13.06 12.05
CA GLU A 115 0.92 13.69 13.27
C GLU A 115 2.25 14.43 13.04
N ALA A 116 3.10 13.92 12.15
CA ALA A 116 4.35 14.55 11.77
C ALA A 116 4.18 15.84 10.91
N THR A 117 3.00 16.08 10.37
CA THR A 117 2.77 17.15 9.38
C THR A 117 1.65 18.12 9.72
N LYS A 118 0.71 17.73 10.59
CA LYS A 118 -0.53 18.49 10.85
C LYS A 118 -0.32 19.90 11.41
N ASP A 119 0.74 20.10 12.18
CA ASP A 119 1.02 21.37 12.85
C ASP A 119 2.02 22.26 12.07
N HIS A 120 2.43 21.83 10.86
CA HIS A 120 3.36 22.60 10.04
C HIS A 120 2.65 23.81 9.40
N PRO A 121 3.18 25.05 9.52
CA PRO A 121 2.48 26.27 9.12
C PRO A 121 2.17 26.38 7.61
N LEU A 122 2.84 25.59 6.78
CA LEU A 122 2.60 25.53 5.34
C LEU A 122 1.67 24.40 4.90
N ILE A 123 1.15 23.58 5.84
CA ILE A 123 0.30 22.43 5.51
C ILE A 123 -1.09 22.63 6.13
N ASP A 124 -2.13 22.60 5.29
CA ASP A 124 -3.53 22.69 5.70
C ASP A 124 -4.26 21.38 5.36
N TYR A 125 -4.80 20.70 6.37
CA TYR A 125 -5.59 19.47 6.20
C TYR A 125 -7.08 19.78 6.29
N ARG A 126 -7.84 19.33 5.29
CA ARG A 126 -9.31 19.47 5.24
C ARG A 126 -9.96 18.11 5.08
N PHE A 127 -10.55 17.63 6.16
CA PHE A 127 -11.26 16.35 6.22
C PHE A 127 -12.73 16.50 5.81
N GLY A 128 -13.36 15.41 5.34
CA GLY A 128 -14.75 15.40 4.88
C GLY A 128 -14.95 16.15 3.56
N ILE A 129 -13.87 16.49 2.86
CA ILE A 129 -13.89 17.30 1.63
C ILE A 129 -13.35 16.51 0.45
N ILE A 130 -14.06 16.57 -0.67
CA ILE A 130 -13.61 16.00 -1.95
C ILE A 130 -13.58 17.07 -3.05
N ILE A 131 -12.73 16.85 -4.03
CA ILE A 131 -12.80 17.60 -5.28
C ILE A 131 -13.94 17.02 -6.12
N GLU A 132 -14.97 17.79 -6.36
CA GLU A 132 -16.08 17.38 -7.23
C GLU A 132 -15.74 17.51 -8.70
N LYS A 133 -15.16 18.65 -9.07
CA LYS A 133 -14.86 18.98 -10.45
C LYS A 133 -13.60 19.82 -10.57
N VAL A 134 -12.79 19.55 -11.59
CA VAL A 134 -11.74 20.45 -12.07
C VAL A 134 -12.39 21.43 -13.05
N LEU A 135 -12.36 22.71 -12.70
CA LEU A 135 -12.96 23.80 -13.48
C LEU A 135 -12.01 24.33 -14.55
N GLN A 136 -10.71 24.35 -14.25
CA GLN A 136 -9.64 24.84 -15.11
C GLN A 136 -8.38 24.01 -14.84
N ASN A 137 -7.65 23.68 -15.91
CA ASN A 137 -6.34 23.04 -15.87
C ASN A 137 -5.58 23.45 -17.13
N ASP A 138 -4.75 24.46 -17.01
CA ASP A 138 -3.99 25.04 -18.12
C ASP A 138 -2.55 25.40 -17.70
N GLU A 139 -1.83 26.11 -18.53
CA GLU A 139 -0.45 26.52 -18.26
C GLU A 139 -0.28 27.44 -17.04
N LYS A 140 -1.36 28.10 -16.56
CA LYS A 140 -1.29 29.08 -15.49
C LYS A 140 -1.59 28.48 -14.14
N LEU A 141 -2.72 27.74 -14.01
CA LEU A 141 -3.21 27.22 -12.74
C LEU A 141 -4.14 26.02 -12.90
N VAL A 142 -4.39 25.37 -11.78
CA VAL A 142 -5.50 24.45 -11.61
C VAL A 142 -6.54 25.11 -10.69
N LYS A 143 -7.82 25.07 -11.13
CA LYS A 143 -8.97 25.52 -10.34
C LYS A 143 -9.95 24.39 -10.14
N VAL A 144 -10.36 24.15 -8.91
CA VAL A 144 -11.26 23.05 -8.55
C VAL A 144 -12.48 23.56 -7.76
N GLN A 145 -13.57 22.83 -7.89
CA GLN A 145 -14.75 22.95 -7.03
C GLN A 145 -14.77 21.84 -6.01
N LEU A 146 -14.96 22.16 -4.74
CA LEU A 146 -15.05 21.25 -3.62
C LEU A 146 -16.49 20.88 -3.32
N SER A 147 -16.68 19.77 -2.57
CA SER A 147 -18.00 19.25 -2.17
C SER A 147 -18.82 20.19 -1.29
N ASN A 148 -18.17 21.14 -0.61
CA ASN A 148 -18.84 22.19 0.18
C ASN A 148 -19.21 23.44 -0.64
N GLY A 149 -19.00 23.41 -1.97
CA GLY A 149 -19.26 24.52 -2.88
C GLY A 149 -18.10 25.54 -3.00
N GLU A 150 -17.07 25.43 -2.17
CA GLU A 150 -15.88 26.30 -2.23
C GLU A 150 -15.10 26.05 -3.54
N THR A 151 -14.43 27.07 -4.03
CA THR A 151 -13.53 26.98 -5.16
C THR A 151 -12.11 27.28 -4.70
N LEU A 152 -11.15 26.41 -5.06
CA LEU A 152 -9.73 26.59 -4.78
C LEU A 152 -8.91 26.69 -6.07
N GLU A 153 -7.87 27.53 -6.01
CA GLU A 153 -6.85 27.67 -7.05
C GLU A 153 -5.49 27.24 -6.51
N SER A 154 -4.70 26.56 -7.34
CA SER A 154 -3.35 26.10 -7.00
C SER A 154 -2.46 26.03 -8.24
N ASP A 155 -1.14 25.96 -8.05
CA ASP A 155 -0.18 25.78 -9.13
C ASP A 155 -0.18 24.34 -9.66
N LEU A 156 -0.56 23.37 -8.82
CA LEU A 156 -0.56 21.94 -9.11
C LEU A 156 -1.65 21.22 -8.31
N LEU A 157 -2.31 20.25 -8.93
CA LEU A 157 -3.16 19.25 -8.27
C LEU A 157 -2.49 17.88 -8.31
N VAL A 158 -2.31 17.28 -7.13
CA VAL A 158 -1.76 15.92 -6.97
C VAL A 158 -2.86 14.95 -6.57
N ALA A 159 -3.11 13.94 -7.38
CA ALA A 159 -3.99 12.82 -7.07
C ALA A 159 -3.20 11.76 -6.27
N ALA A 160 -3.40 11.73 -4.95
CA ALA A 160 -2.91 10.75 -3.99
C ALA A 160 -4.06 9.93 -3.38
N ASP A 161 -5.21 9.88 -4.06
CA ASP A 161 -6.50 9.34 -3.65
C ASP A 161 -6.66 7.83 -3.92
N GLY A 162 -5.53 7.14 -4.10
CA GLY A 162 -5.42 5.68 -4.13
C GLY A 162 -5.84 5.01 -5.43
N GLN A 163 -5.92 3.68 -5.39
CA GLN A 163 -6.16 2.81 -6.55
C GLN A 163 -7.40 3.23 -7.37
N TRP A 164 -8.45 3.69 -6.71
CA TRP A 164 -9.71 4.11 -7.33
C TRP A 164 -9.83 5.61 -7.53
N SER A 165 -8.72 6.29 -7.77
CA SER A 165 -8.63 7.74 -7.93
C SER A 165 -9.75 8.34 -8.78
N ARG A 166 -10.52 9.25 -8.15
CA ARG A 166 -11.55 10.04 -8.85
C ARG A 166 -10.93 11.08 -9.75
N ILE A 167 -9.84 11.70 -9.29
CA ILE A 167 -9.13 12.71 -10.07
C ILE A 167 -8.63 12.11 -11.38
N ARG A 168 -7.97 10.93 -11.31
CA ARG A 168 -7.53 10.22 -12.52
C ARG A 168 -8.69 9.90 -13.45
N ARG A 169 -9.77 9.28 -12.96
CA ARG A 169 -10.91 8.86 -13.79
C ARG A 169 -11.59 10.02 -14.51
N ASN A 170 -11.65 11.19 -13.87
CA ASN A 170 -12.39 12.31 -14.39
C ASN A 170 -11.56 13.24 -15.30
N ASN A 171 -10.21 13.17 -15.20
CA ASN A 171 -9.36 14.16 -15.86
C ASN A 171 -8.33 13.57 -16.84
N PHE A 172 -8.10 12.25 -16.79
CA PHE A 172 -7.15 11.57 -17.69
C PHE A 172 -7.89 10.78 -18.78
N PRO A 173 -7.31 10.67 -19.97
CA PRO A 173 -7.84 9.81 -21.02
C PRO A 173 -7.94 8.35 -20.55
N GLN A 174 -9.06 7.69 -20.87
CA GLN A 174 -9.30 6.31 -20.44
C GLN A 174 -8.28 5.33 -21.01
N GLU A 175 -7.81 5.58 -22.22
CA GLU A 175 -6.79 4.79 -22.93
C GLU A 175 -5.40 4.85 -22.27
N TRP A 176 -5.16 5.81 -21.34
CA TRP A 176 -3.93 5.85 -20.55
C TRP A 176 -3.94 4.85 -19.39
N LEU A 177 -5.10 4.38 -19.00
CA LEU A 177 -5.29 3.50 -17.85
C LEU A 177 -5.37 2.04 -18.29
N THR A 178 -4.46 1.22 -17.80
CA THR A 178 -4.55 -0.24 -17.87
C THR A 178 -4.78 -0.81 -16.47
N ILE A 179 -5.87 -1.54 -16.30
CA ILE A 179 -6.17 -2.29 -15.06
C ILE A 179 -5.91 -3.76 -15.34
N ILE A 180 -4.92 -4.33 -14.66
CA ILE A 180 -4.59 -5.76 -14.76
C ILE A 180 -5.24 -6.47 -13.58
N ASP A 181 -6.32 -7.19 -13.86
CA ASP A 181 -7.02 -8.04 -12.89
C ASP A 181 -6.19 -9.30 -12.59
N LYS A 182 -5.85 -9.53 -11.33
CA LYS A 182 -5.13 -10.75 -10.88
C LYS A 182 -6.07 -11.91 -10.60
N ASN A 183 -7.37 -11.76 -10.88
CA ASN A 183 -8.40 -12.77 -10.62
C ASN A 183 -8.36 -13.29 -9.17
N MET A 184 -8.14 -12.41 -8.23
CA MET A 184 -8.00 -12.69 -6.80
C MET A 184 -8.72 -11.62 -5.99
N TYR A 185 -9.32 -12.02 -4.89
CA TYR A 185 -9.97 -11.14 -3.92
C TYR A 185 -9.37 -11.35 -2.55
N GLY A 186 -9.26 -10.27 -1.78
CA GLY A 186 -8.79 -10.27 -0.40
C GLY A 186 -9.76 -9.50 0.50
N ILE A 187 -10.04 -10.06 1.66
CA ILE A 187 -10.88 -9.46 2.68
C ILE A 187 -10.05 -9.36 3.96
N TYR A 188 -9.93 -8.16 4.50
CA TYR A 188 -9.17 -7.84 5.70
C TYR A 188 -10.10 -7.26 6.75
N PHE A 189 -9.94 -7.68 8.00
CA PHE A 189 -10.70 -7.13 9.12
C PHE A 189 -10.07 -7.53 10.46
N THR A 190 -10.41 -6.78 11.51
CA THR A 190 -9.96 -7.06 12.87
C THR A 190 -10.83 -8.11 13.53
N VAL A 191 -10.20 -9.01 14.27
CA VAL A 191 -10.90 -9.99 15.16
C VAL A 191 -10.32 -9.95 16.55
N PRO A 192 -11.12 -10.25 17.59
CA PRO A 192 -10.63 -10.37 18.96
C PRO A 192 -9.55 -11.43 19.07
N ARG A 193 -8.49 -11.11 19.80
CA ARG A 193 -7.41 -12.05 20.11
C ARG A 193 -7.86 -13.05 21.16
N LYS A 194 -7.51 -14.32 21.00
CA LYS A 194 -7.69 -15.37 21.99
C LYS A 194 -6.34 -15.77 22.62
N PRO A 195 -6.34 -16.39 23.83
CA PRO A 195 -5.10 -16.76 24.54
C PRO A 195 -4.15 -17.67 23.77
N THR A 196 -4.67 -18.45 22.82
CA THR A 196 -3.86 -19.36 21.98
C THR A 196 -3.26 -18.69 20.76
N ASP A 197 -3.64 -17.46 20.43
CA ASP A 197 -3.08 -16.70 19.31
C ASP A 197 -1.63 -16.30 19.62
N THR A 198 -0.78 -16.36 18.63
CA THR A 198 0.66 -16.13 18.76
C THR A 198 1.10 -14.89 17.98
N ASN A 199 2.28 -14.35 18.26
CA ASN A 199 2.84 -13.25 17.47
C ASN A 199 3.50 -13.75 16.15
N TRP A 200 2.78 -14.58 15.41
CA TRP A 200 3.19 -15.07 14.11
C TRP A 200 2.10 -14.84 13.07
N TRP A 201 2.49 -14.46 11.88
CA TRP A 201 1.60 -14.58 10.74
C TRP A 201 1.29 -16.06 10.49
N THR A 202 0.05 -16.45 10.67
CA THR A 202 -0.35 -17.85 10.45
C THR A 202 -1.15 -17.96 9.16
N VAL A 203 -0.71 -18.84 8.26
CA VAL A 203 -1.28 -19.01 6.91
C VAL A 203 -1.79 -20.44 6.76
N TYR A 204 -3.04 -20.57 6.40
CA TYR A 204 -3.69 -21.80 6.01
C TYR A 204 -4.17 -21.73 4.56
N THR A 205 -3.65 -22.62 3.73
CA THR A 205 -4.09 -22.78 2.36
C THR A 205 -5.19 -23.83 2.29
N ALA A 206 -6.42 -23.43 2.04
CA ALA A 206 -7.59 -24.31 1.94
C ALA A 206 -7.77 -24.84 0.51
N LYS A 207 -8.64 -25.86 0.32
CA LYS A 207 -9.09 -26.29 -1.00
C LYS A 207 -9.94 -25.24 -1.67
N LYS A 208 -10.26 -25.40 -2.97
CA LYS A 208 -11.09 -24.50 -3.77
C LYS A 208 -10.49 -23.08 -3.91
N SER A 209 -9.15 -23.00 -4.06
CA SER A 209 -8.41 -21.76 -4.27
C SER A 209 -8.62 -20.69 -3.18
N ARG A 210 -8.60 -21.10 -1.91
CA ARG A 210 -8.82 -20.22 -0.77
C ARG A 210 -7.59 -20.17 0.15
N VAL A 211 -7.37 -19.00 0.76
CA VAL A 211 -6.39 -18.80 1.82
C VAL A 211 -7.10 -18.17 3.00
N VAL A 212 -6.82 -18.67 4.19
CA VAL A 212 -7.26 -18.11 5.46
C VAL A 212 -6.00 -17.79 6.26
N SER A 213 -5.83 -16.58 6.71
CA SER A 213 -4.67 -16.24 7.50
C SER A 213 -4.99 -15.21 8.58
N SER A 214 -4.11 -15.11 9.55
CA SER A 214 -4.19 -14.11 10.60
C SER A 214 -2.82 -13.60 11.00
N ARG A 215 -2.76 -12.34 11.40
CA ARG A 215 -1.53 -11.65 11.81
C ARG A 215 -1.76 -10.90 13.12
N PRO A 216 -0.74 -10.79 13.97
CA PRO A 216 -0.81 -9.90 15.13
C PRO A 216 -0.83 -8.44 14.68
N ASP A 217 -1.36 -7.57 15.54
CA ASP A 217 -1.25 -6.12 15.37
C ASP A 217 -0.66 -5.47 16.62
N SER A 218 -0.43 -4.16 16.56
CA SER A 218 0.11 -3.35 17.66
C SER A 218 -0.92 -3.00 18.74
N HIS A 219 -2.21 -3.32 18.53
CA HIS A 219 -3.32 -2.95 19.40
C HIS A 219 -3.80 -4.09 20.32
N GLY A 220 -3.15 -5.25 20.24
CA GLY A 220 -3.55 -6.44 21.04
C GLY A 220 -4.73 -7.19 20.43
N THR A 221 -5.08 -6.90 19.18
CA THR A 221 -6.06 -7.64 18.39
C THR A 221 -5.36 -8.50 17.32
N TYR A 222 -6.13 -9.07 16.41
CA TYR A 222 -5.63 -9.92 15.33
C TYR A 222 -6.22 -9.48 14.01
N ARG A 223 -5.42 -9.50 12.96
CA ARG A 223 -5.88 -9.19 11.59
C ARG A 223 -6.20 -10.46 10.85
N ALA A 224 -7.48 -10.72 10.62
CA ALA A 224 -7.93 -11.80 9.75
C ALA A 224 -7.80 -11.39 8.28
N PHE A 225 -7.41 -12.36 7.46
CA PHE A 225 -7.36 -12.22 6.02
C PHE A 225 -7.96 -13.46 5.37
N LEU A 226 -8.97 -13.25 4.54
CA LEU A 226 -9.58 -14.27 3.70
C LEU A 226 -9.26 -13.93 2.24
N SER A 227 -8.79 -14.90 1.48
CA SER A 227 -8.51 -14.69 0.06
C SER A 227 -9.02 -15.84 -0.79
N LEU A 228 -9.52 -15.50 -1.98
CA LEU A 228 -10.06 -16.46 -2.93
C LEU A 228 -9.68 -16.08 -4.35
N MET A 229 -9.34 -17.09 -5.14
CA MET A 229 -9.29 -17.01 -6.60
C MET A 229 -10.52 -17.72 -7.20
N PRO A 230 -11.41 -17.00 -7.91
CA PRO A 230 -12.57 -17.61 -8.56
C PRO A 230 -12.18 -18.73 -9.51
N SER A 231 -12.90 -19.85 -9.45
CA SER A 231 -12.66 -21.03 -10.28
C SER A 231 -13.44 -21.04 -11.59
N ASN A 232 -14.44 -20.16 -11.71
CA ASN A 232 -15.29 -20.03 -12.88
C ASN A 232 -15.87 -18.61 -13.00
N GLU A 233 -16.44 -18.30 -14.16
CA GLU A 233 -16.98 -16.97 -14.46
C GLU A 233 -18.19 -16.58 -13.57
N GLN A 234 -19.01 -17.53 -13.14
CA GLN A 234 -20.14 -17.24 -12.26
C GLN A 234 -19.64 -16.76 -10.88
N GLN A 235 -18.66 -17.46 -10.31
CA GLN A 235 -18.01 -17.08 -9.05
C GLN A 235 -17.33 -15.73 -9.20
N LYS A 236 -16.59 -15.52 -10.30
CA LYS A 236 -15.92 -14.23 -10.58
C LYS A 236 -16.91 -13.07 -10.61
N LYS A 237 -18.04 -13.22 -11.31
CA LYS A 237 -19.10 -12.19 -11.36
C LYS A 237 -19.67 -11.91 -9.97
N ALA A 238 -19.92 -12.94 -9.15
CA ALA A 238 -20.40 -12.77 -7.78
C ALA A 238 -19.41 -11.94 -6.94
N TRP A 239 -18.13 -12.26 -7.02
CA TRP A 239 -17.08 -11.53 -6.29
C TRP A 239 -16.89 -10.10 -6.81
N GLN A 240 -16.95 -9.88 -8.11
CA GLN A 240 -16.93 -8.53 -8.71
C GLN A 240 -18.11 -7.69 -8.26
N SER A 241 -19.31 -8.28 -8.20
CA SER A 241 -20.50 -7.59 -7.71
C SER A 241 -20.36 -7.23 -6.23
N ALA A 242 -19.98 -8.20 -5.39
CA ALA A 242 -19.79 -7.98 -3.95
C ALA A 242 -18.72 -6.95 -3.63
N SER A 243 -17.64 -6.85 -4.43
CA SER A 243 -16.59 -5.84 -4.21
C SER A 243 -17.08 -4.39 -4.36
N ARG A 244 -18.26 -4.21 -4.96
CA ARG A 244 -18.96 -2.92 -5.12
C ARG A 244 -20.28 -2.87 -4.34
N GLY A 245 -20.63 -3.95 -3.68
CA GLY A 245 -21.86 -4.12 -2.90
C GLY A 245 -21.74 -3.54 -1.50
N ASP A 246 -22.84 -3.64 -0.78
CA ASP A 246 -22.91 -3.28 0.63
C ASP A 246 -22.22 -4.33 1.53
N ARG A 247 -22.12 -4.00 2.79
CA ARG A 247 -21.50 -4.82 3.82
C ARG A 247 -22.14 -6.20 3.94
N GLN A 248 -23.46 -6.26 3.97
CA GLN A 248 -24.20 -7.51 4.12
C GLN A 248 -23.95 -8.45 2.94
N THR A 249 -23.97 -7.94 1.72
CA THR A 249 -23.65 -8.71 0.50
C THR A 249 -22.22 -9.32 0.57
N GLN A 250 -21.26 -8.55 1.10
CA GLN A 250 -19.89 -9.01 1.26
C GLN A 250 -19.76 -10.12 2.31
N GLU A 251 -20.42 -9.96 3.46
CA GLU A 251 -20.43 -10.95 4.53
C GLU A 251 -21.10 -12.25 4.13
N ASP A 252 -22.27 -12.17 3.48
CA ASP A 252 -23.01 -13.35 3.00
C ASP A 252 -22.18 -14.15 1.99
N LEU A 253 -21.49 -13.46 1.08
CA LEU A 253 -20.60 -14.11 0.13
C LEU A 253 -19.41 -14.77 0.85
N CYS A 254 -18.79 -14.09 1.82
CA CYS A 254 -17.71 -14.66 2.60
C CYS A 254 -18.18 -15.92 3.37
N ARG A 255 -19.32 -15.88 4.04
CA ARG A 255 -19.89 -17.04 4.74
C ARG A 255 -20.15 -18.22 3.79
N LYS A 256 -20.74 -17.95 2.63
CA LYS A 256 -20.97 -18.97 1.60
C LYS A 256 -19.68 -19.61 1.11
N GLU A 257 -18.66 -18.83 0.85
CA GLU A 257 -17.44 -19.28 0.21
C GLU A 257 -16.41 -19.84 1.21
N PHE A 258 -16.41 -19.43 2.46
CA PHE A 258 -15.41 -19.84 3.46
C PHE A 258 -15.97 -20.69 4.60
N GLY A 259 -17.29 -20.91 4.72
CA GLY A 259 -17.90 -21.69 5.79
C GLY A 259 -17.36 -23.12 5.92
N ASP A 260 -16.92 -23.73 4.82
CA ASP A 260 -16.30 -25.07 4.78
C ASP A 260 -14.78 -25.04 4.62
N ALA A 261 -14.12 -23.89 4.78
CA ALA A 261 -12.68 -23.77 4.50
C ALA A 261 -11.81 -24.53 5.51
N GLY A 262 -12.26 -24.64 6.76
CA GLY A 262 -11.53 -25.29 7.84
C GLY A 262 -10.65 -24.31 8.64
N TRP A 263 -9.82 -24.85 9.55
CA TRP A 263 -9.01 -24.11 10.51
C TRP A 263 -9.82 -23.01 11.23
N GLU A 264 -9.36 -21.78 11.28
CA GLU A 264 -10.00 -20.65 11.97
C GLU A 264 -11.07 -19.92 11.13
N ALA A 265 -11.42 -20.42 9.94
CA ALA A 265 -12.33 -19.72 9.02
C ALA A 265 -13.68 -19.39 9.70
N GLN A 266 -14.27 -20.33 10.44
CA GLN A 266 -15.56 -20.11 11.11
C GLN A 266 -15.45 -19.00 12.17
N ARG A 267 -14.38 -19.01 12.99
CA ARG A 267 -14.12 -17.95 13.98
C ARG A 267 -14.06 -16.58 13.33
N PHE A 268 -13.38 -16.46 12.17
CA PHE A 268 -13.24 -15.20 11.48
C PHE A 268 -14.57 -14.74 10.89
N LEU A 269 -15.36 -15.66 10.31
CA LEU A 269 -16.69 -15.37 9.80
C LEU A 269 -17.67 -14.93 10.92
N ASP A 270 -17.54 -15.49 12.12
CA ASP A 270 -18.38 -15.12 13.26
C ASP A 270 -18.02 -13.74 13.81
N ALA A 271 -16.75 -13.37 13.78
CA ALA A 271 -16.28 -12.05 14.24
C ALA A 271 -16.45 -10.95 13.15
N MET A 272 -16.67 -11.31 11.90
CA MET A 272 -16.72 -10.37 10.78
C MET A 272 -17.80 -9.28 10.93
N PRO A 273 -19.04 -9.55 11.38
CA PRO A 273 -20.07 -8.52 11.54
C PRO A 273 -19.70 -7.40 12.51
N ASP A 274 -18.94 -7.72 13.55
CA ASP A 274 -18.54 -6.79 14.60
C ASP A 274 -17.26 -5.99 14.25
N ALA A 275 -16.63 -6.28 13.14
CA ALA A 275 -15.40 -5.59 12.71
C ALA A 275 -15.74 -4.29 11.97
N ASP A 276 -15.43 -3.13 12.57
CA ASP A 276 -15.67 -1.81 11.96
C ASP A 276 -14.78 -1.51 10.76
N ASP A 277 -13.70 -2.28 10.59
CA ASP A 277 -12.63 -2.05 9.61
C ASP A 277 -12.59 -3.07 8.47
N LEU A 278 -13.72 -3.71 8.16
CA LEU A 278 -13.77 -4.64 7.03
C LEU A 278 -13.40 -3.96 5.71
N TYR A 279 -12.41 -4.49 5.04
CA TYR A 279 -11.93 -4.01 3.76
C TYR A 279 -11.94 -5.13 2.72
N PHE A 280 -12.84 -5.02 1.74
CA PHE A 280 -13.00 -5.97 0.64
C PHE A 280 -12.30 -5.43 -0.61
N GLN A 281 -11.31 -6.14 -1.12
CA GLN A 281 -10.44 -5.70 -2.22
C GLN A 281 -10.41 -6.70 -3.37
N ALA A 282 -10.71 -6.23 -4.59
CA ALA A 282 -10.30 -6.90 -5.82
C ALA A 282 -8.80 -6.62 -6.05
N ILE A 283 -8.00 -7.66 -6.21
CA ILE A 283 -6.55 -7.54 -6.37
C ILE A 283 -6.20 -7.23 -7.82
N GLN A 284 -5.79 -5.99 -8.05
CA GLN A 284 -5.56 -5.44 -9.38
C GLN A 284 -4.27 -4.61 -9.40
N GLN A 285 -3.64 -4.50 -10.58
CA GLN A 285 -2.60 -3.51 -10.82
C GLN A 285 -3.17 -2.31 -11.59
N ILE A 286 -2.68 -1.14 -11.24
CA ILE A 286 -2.93 0.09 -11.98
C ILE A 286 -1.66 0.44 -12.74
N ARG A 287 -1.76 0.57 -14.06
CA ARG A 287 -0.68 1.05 -14.92
C ARG A 287 -1.19 2.25 -15.70
N LEU A 288 -0.58 3.39 -15.48
CA LEU A 288 -0.90 4.62 -16.18
C LEU A 288 0.24 4.96 -17.13
N SER A 289 -0.07 5.13 -18.43
CA SER A 289 0.93 5.35 -19.47
C SER A 289 1.62 6.71 -19.35
N LYS A 290 0.90 7.73 -18.85
CA LYS A 290 1.44 9.04 -18.44
C LYS A 290 0.88 9.40 -17.08
N TRP A 291 1.74 9.83 -16.17
CA TRP A 291 1.34 10.12 -14.78
C TRP A 291 0.85 11.54 -14.58
N SER A 292 1.06 12.41 -15.54
CA SER A 292 0.61 13.80 -15.50
C SER A 292 -0.14 14.22 -16.76
N LYS A 293 -1.02 15.21 -16.60
CA LYS A 293 -1.69 15.92 -17.67
C LYS A 293 -1.83 17.37 -17.27
N ASP A 294 -1.15 18.25 -18.00
CA ASP A 294 -1.04 19.67 -17.68
C ASP A 294 -0.57 19.87 -16.23
N ARG A 295 -1.39 20.43 -15.36
CA ARG A 295 -1.09 20.68 -13.93
C ARG A 295 -1.76 19.67 -12.99
N ILE A 296 -2.07 18.47 -13.47
CA ILE A 296 -2.57 17.37 -12.63
C ILE A 296 -1.58 16.21 -12.75
N VAL A 297 -1.14 15.68 -11.60
CA VAL A 297 -0.25 14.53 -11.52
C VAL A 297 -0.78 13.48 -10.55
N CYS A 298 -0.58 12.21 -10.86
CA CYS A 298 -0.90 11.07 -10.00
C CYS A 298 0.36 10.58 -9.25
N VAL A 299 0.19 10.18 -7.98
CA VAL A 299 1.24 9.60 -7.13
C VAL A 299 0.71 8.38 -6.36
N GLY A 300 1.57 7.41 -6.08
CA GLY A 300 1.20 6.19 -5.36
C GLY A 300 0.21 5.33 -6.16
N ASP A 301 -0.73 4.71 -5.47
CA ASP A 301 -1.71 3.80 -6.09
C ASP A 301 -2.60 4.49 -7.14
N ALA A 302 -2.72 5.81 -7.11
CA ALA A 302 -3.43 6.57 -8.14
C ALA A 302 -2.76 6.45 -9.52
N ALA A 303 -1.43 6.29 -9.56
CA ALA A 303 -0.65 6.18 -10.80
C ALA A 303 -0.22 4.74 -11.11
N TYR A 304 0.22 3.98 -10.09
CA TYR A 304 0.99 2.76 -10.28
C TYR A 304 0.81 1.70 -9.19
N ALA A 305 -0.40 1.46 -8.71
CA ALA A 305 -0.64 0.39 -7.73
C ALA A 305 -0.06 -0.95 -8.18
N PRO A 306 0.88 -1.55 -7.42
CA PRO A 306 1.60 -2.75 -7.89
C PRO A 306 0.87 -4.05 -7.54
N THR A 307 -0.12 -4.05 -6.73
CA THR A 307 -0.84 -5.10 -5.99
C THR A 307 -0.21 -5.45 -4.64
N PRO A 308 -1.00 -5.93 -3.67
CA PRO A 308 -0.48 -6.44 -2.39
C PRO A 308 0.53 -7.58 -2.53
N LEU A 309 0.45 -8.35 -3.62
CA LEU A 309 1.35 -9.49 -3.90
C LEU A 309 2.83 -9.10 -4.04
N SER A 310 3.12 -7.85 -4.40
CA SER A 310 4.48 -7.36 -4.51
C SER A 310 5.10 -6.97 -3.16
N GLY A 311 4.27 -6.62 -2.17
CA GLY A 311 4.72 -5.97 -0.94
C GLY A 311 5.39 -4.60 -1.17
N MET A 312 5.18 -3.97 -2.35
CA MET A 312 5.87 -2.74 -2.77
C MET A 312 4.97 -1.49 -2.79
N GLY A 313 3.68 -1.62 -2.46
CA GLY A 313 2.75 -0.47 -2.51
C GLY A 313 3.18 0.70 -1.64
N THR A 314 3.55 0.43 -0.38
CA THR A 314 4.01 1.45 0.57
C THR A 314 5.35 2.06 0.16
N PRO A 315 6.41 1.28 -0.16
CA PRO A 315 7.65 1.83 -0.69
C PRO A 315 7.44 2.70 -1.93
N LEU A 316 6.61 2.28 -2.89
CA LEU A 316 6.33 3.06 -4.09
C LEU A 316 5.59 4.37 -3.77
N ALA A 317 4.65 4.37 -2.82
CA ALA A 317 3.96 5.58 -2.40
C ALA A 317 4.91 6.60 -1.75
N ILE A 318 5.79 6.15 -0.87
CA ILE A 318 6.78 6.98 -0.15
C ILE A 318 7.84 7.52 -1.11
N ASN A 319 8.48 6.64 -1.88
CA ASN A 319 9.55 7.01 -2.82
C ASN A 319 9.04 7.93 -3.93
N GLY A 320 7.84 7.66 -4.47
CA GLY A 320 7.22 8.48 -5.49
C GLY A 320 6.87 9.87 -5.00
N ALA A 321 6.35 9.98 -3.77
CA ALA A 321 6.06 11.26 -3.14
C ALA A 321 7.33 12.09 -2.89
N TYR A 322 8.40 11.46 -2.39
CA TYR A 322 9.70 12.08 -2.20
C TYR A 322 10.29 12.58 -3.53
N THR A 323 10.25 11.74 -4.57
CA THR A 323 10.79 12.09 -5.89
C THR A 323 10.02 13.25 -6.51
N LEU A 324 8.67 13.21 -6.47
CA LEU A 324 7.83 14.31 -6.98
C LEU A 324 8.11 15.62 -6.24
N ALA A 325 8.17 15.59 -4.90
CA ALA A 325 8.50 16.77 -4.10
C ALA A 325 9.86 17.35 -4.47
N GLY A 326 10.86 16.48 -4.67
CA GLY A 326 12.21 16.90 -5.02
C GLY A 326 12.32 17.54 -6.40
N GLU A 327 11.63 17.01 -7.40
CA GLU A 327 11.62 17.61 -8.74
C GLU A 327 10.91 18.99 -8.73
N LEU A 328 9.82 19.12 -7.96
CA LEU A 328 9.15 20.41 -7.78
C LEU A 328 10.01 21.42 -7.04
N ALA A 329 10.74 21.00 -6.01
CA ALA A 329 11.65 21.85 -5.24
C ALA A 329 12.87 22.29 -6.07
N ASN A 330 13.33 21.46 -7.00
CA ASN A 330 14.47 21.76 -7.88
C ASN A 330 14.09 22.57 -9.14
N LEU A 331 12.81 22.86 -9.34
CA LEU A 331 12.34 23.58 -10.50
C LEU A 331 12.91 25.01 -10.51
N LYS A 332 13.63 25.35 -11.57
CA LYS A 332 14.23 26.68 -11.74
C LYS A 332 13.14 27.74 -11.95
N GLU A 333 13.38 28.93 -11.46
CA GLU A 333 12.49 30.06 -11.71
C GLU A 333 12.29 30.27 -13.23
N GLY A 334 11.02 30.41 -13.64
CA GLY A 334 10.64 30.55 -15.05
C GLY A 334 10.52 29.22 -15.84
N ALA A 335 10.92 28.10 -15.28
CA ALA A 335 10.70 26.80 -15.91
C ALA A 335 9.24 26.33 -15.77
N SER A 336 8.76 25.58 -16.78
CA SER A 336 7.41 25.00 -16.71
C SER A 336 7.32 23.90 -15.66
N ILE A 337 6.21 23.86 -14.93
CA ILE A 337 5.93 22.82 -13.95
C ILE A 337 5.89 21.43 -14.60
N THR A 338 5.49 21.34 -15.88
CA THR A 338 5.46 20.09 -16.65
C THR A 338 6.83 19.44 -16.76
N THR A 339 7.91 20.24 -16.79
CA THR A 339 9.28 19.72 -16.78
C THR A 339 9.58 18.92 -15.50
N ALA A 340 9.15 19.40 -14.34
CA ALA A 340 9.32 18.68 -13.08
C ALA A 340 8.49 17.38 -13.05
N LEU A 341 7.28 17.41 -13.63
CA LEU A 341 6.41 16.24 -13.70
C LEU A 341 6.97 15.16 -14.65
N GLU A 342 7.54 15.57 -15.78
CA GLU A 342 8.22 14.68 -16.72
C GLU A 342 9.48 14.05 -16.09
N GLU A 343 10.29 14.84 -15.38
CA GLU A 343 11.48 14.34 -14.67
C GLU A 343 11.12 13.37 -13.53
N TYR A 344 10.06 13.67 -12.77
CA TYR A 344 9.52 12.74 -11.78
C TYR A 344 9.18 11.38 -12.42
N GLU A 345 8.41 11.39 -13.51
CA GLU A 345 8.03 10.17 -14.21
C GLU A 345 9.24 9.46 -14.80
N ARG A 346 10.16 10.17 -15.46
CA ARG A 346 11.36 9.61 -16.06
C ARG A 346 12.26 8.91 -15.03
N LYS A 347 12.47 9.53 -13.86
CA LYS A 347 13.34 9.00 -12.81
C LYS A 347 12.72 7.80 -12.07
N PHE A 348 11.43 7.85 -11.82
CA PHE A 348 10.78 6.89 -10.95
C PHE A 348 10.12 5.71 -11.69
N ARG A 349 9.75 5.88 -12.96
CA ARG A 349 9.09 4.83 -13.76
C ARG A 349 9.87 3.51 -13.88
N PRO A 350 11.20 3.49 -14.05
CA PRO A 350 11.93 2.22 -14.13
C PRO A 350 11.73 1.35 -12.88
N PHE A 351 11.83 1.94 -11.69
CA PHE A 351 11.61 1.23 -10.42
C PHE A 351 10.15 0.75 -10.27
N VAL A 352 9.18 1.58 -10.63
CA VAL A 352 7.77 1.17 -10.65
C VAL A 352 7.54 -0.03 -11.57
N THR A 353 8.14 -0.02 -12.77
CA THR A 353 7.99 -1.10 -13.74
C THR A 353 8.55 -2.41 -13.21
N GLU A 354 9.72 -2.37 -12.57
CA GLU A 354 10.33 -3.53 -11.90
C GLU A 354 9.41 -4.08 -10.80
N CYS A 355 8.90 -3.22 -9.92
CA CYS A 355 7.99 -3.62 -8.83
C CYS A 355 6.64 -4.18 -9.33
N GLN A 356 6.21 -3.80 -10.53
CA GLN A 356 4.98 -4.27 -11.16
C GLN A 356 5.16 -5.53 -11.99
N ASP A 357 6.40 -5.97 -12.25
CA ASP A 357 6.68 -7.18 -13.01
C ASP A 357 6.56 -8.43 -12.13
N ILE A 358 5.30 -8.80 -11.84
CA ILE A 358 4.96 -9.97 -11.03
C ILE A 358 4.53 -11.09 -11.97
N PRO A 359 5.24 -12.23 -11.96
CA PRO A 359 4.86 -13.41 -12.75
C PRO A 359 3.40 -13.80 -12.54
N SER A 360 2.66 -14.03 -13.62
CA SER A 360 1.22 -14.25 -13.61
C SER A 360 0.78 -15.50 -12.84
N PHE A 361 1.70 -16.47 -12.65
CA PHE A 361 1.43 -17.73 -11.94
C PHE A 361 1.51 -17.60 -10.41
N ILE A 362 2.12 -16.54 -9.85
CA ILE A 362 2.32 -16.39 -8.40
C ILE A 362 1.01 -16.49 -7.60
N PRO A 363 -0.08 -15.79 -7.96
CA PRO A 363 -1.33 -15.93 -7.22
C PRO A 363 -1.87 -17.37 -7.20
N SER A 364 -1.76 -18.08 -8.31
CA SER A 364 -2.30 -19.44 -8.44
C SER A 364 -1.51 -20.50 -7.66
N ILE A 365 -0.22 -20.29 -7.41
CA ILE A 365 0.57 -21.17 -6.54
C ILE A 365 0.03 -21.16 -5.12
N MET A 366 -0.26 -19.97 -4.59
CA MET A 366 -0.76 -19.81 -3.23
C MET A 366 -2.23 -20.23 -3.07
N HIS A 367 -2.96 -20.41 -4.18
CA HIS A 367 -4.39 -20.73 -4.22
C HIS A 367 -4.68 -22.07 -4.93
N PRO A 368 -4.19 -23.20 -4.43
CA PRO A 368 -4.40 -24.52 -5.07
C PRO A 368 -5.86 -24.91 -5.01
N TYR A 369 -6.46 -25.24 -6.17
CA TYR A 369 -7.85 -25.68 -6.25
C TYR A 369 -8.06 -27.08 -5.69
N VAL A 370 -7.18 -28.02 -6.05
CA VAL A 370 -7.30 -29.44 -5.69
C VAL A 370 -6.31 -29.88 -4.60
N GLY A 371 -6.71 -30.90 -3.84
CA GLY A 371 -5.97 -31.35 -2.66
C GLY A 371 -4.53 -31.77 -2.94
N TRP A 372 -4.23 -32.44 -4.07
CA TRP A 372 -2.87 -32.87 -4.37
C TRP A 372 -1.92 -31.72 -4.68
N LYS A 373 -2.41 -30.66 -5.36
CA LYS A 373 -1.63 -29.42 -5.58
C LYS A 373 -1.34 -28.72 -4.26
N ARG A 374 -2.30 -28.72 -3.32
CA ARG A 374 -2.12 -28.21 -1.97
C ARG A 374 -1.03 -29.00 -1.23
N SER A 375 -1.06 -30.34 -1.27
CA SER A 375 -0.05 -31.18 -0.65
C SER A 375 1.34 -30.94 -1.24
N LEU A 376 1.42 -30.76 -2.56
CA LEU A 376 2.67 -30.41 -3.24
C LEU A 376 3.21 -29.04 -2.79
N LEU A 377 2.33 -28.02 -2.71
CA LEU A 377 2.68 -26.71 -2.17
C LEU A 377 3.21 -26.82 -0.73
N TRP A 378 2.53 -27.59 0.13
CA TRP A 378 2.95 -27.76 1.52
C TRP A 378 4.33 -28.45 1.62
N SER A 379 4.58 -29.46 0.79
CA SER A 379 5.88 -30.12 0.73
C SER A 379 6.98 -29.15 0.26
N PHE A 380 6.70 -28.34 -0.76
CA PHE A 380 7.63 -27.31 -1.24
C PHE A 380 7.92 -26.25 -0.18
N VAL A 381 6.89 -25.72 0.47
CA VAL A 381 7.03 -24.72 1.54
C VAL A 381 7.81 -25.31 2.73
N SER A 382 7.57 -26.57 3.09
CA SER A 382 8.31 -27.26 4.14
C SER A 382 9.80 -27.42 3.79
N ALA A 383 10.08 -27.86 2.57
CA ALA A 383 11.46 -28.00 2.09
C ALA A 383 12.17 -26.64 2.03
N PHE A 384 11.52 -25.61 1.52
CA PHE A 384 12.06 -24.27 1.48
C PHE A 384 12.32 -23.71 2.88
N ALA A 385 11.37 -23.88 3.83
CA ALA A 385 11.54 -23.46 5.21
C ALA A 385 12.67 -24.21 5.94
N PHE A 386 12.91 -25.47 5.59
CA PHE A 386 14.05 -26.24 6.08
C PHE A 386 15.36 -25.72 5.49
N CYS A 387 15.42 -25.53 4.19
CA CYS A 387 16.59 -25.00 3.49
C CYS A 387 16.98 -23.59 3.96
N SER A 388 15.99 -22.71 4.17
CA SER A 388 16.22 -21.33 4.63
C SER A 388 16.77 -21.20 6.04
N ARG A 389 16.80 -22.30 6.81
CA ARG A 389 17.41 -22.37 8.16
C ARG A 389 18.82 -22.96 8.16
N THR A 390 19.25 -23.55 7.06
CA THR A 390 20.54 -24.24 6.99
C THR A 390 21.65 -23.21 6.65
N PRO A 391 22.61 -22.93 7.56
CA PRO A 391 23.62 -21.89 7.37
C PRO A 391 24.42 -22.03 6.06
N LEU A 392 24.71 -23.26 5.63
CA LEU A 392 25.41 -23.55 4.38
C LEU A 392 24.63 -23.10 3.14
N ILE A 393 23.30 -23.17 3.18
CA ILE A 393 22.42 -22.76 2.08
C ILE A 393 22.22 -21.26 2.08
N ILE A 394 22.06 -20.66 3.28
CA ILE A 394 21.97 -19.20 3.44
C ILE A 394 23.24 -18.54 2.88
N ASN A 395 24.42 -19.04 3.22
CA ASN A 395 25.69 -18.48 2.74
C ASN A 395 25.91 -18.64 1.23
N ARG A 396 25.27 -19.62 0.59
CA ARG A 396 25.44 -19.89 -0.84
C ARG A 396 24.33 -19.29 -1.72
N PHE A 397 23.12 -19.17 -1.21
CA PHE A 397 21.93 -18.74 -1.93
C PHE A 397 21.19 -17.56 -1.26
N GLY A 398 21.55 -17.23 -0.03
CA GLY A 398 21.09 -16.01 0.64
C GLY A 398 21.76 -14.84 -0.07
N GLY A 399 20.98 -14.06 -0.81
CA GLY A 399 21.50 -12.85 -1.47
C GLY A 399 22.21 -11.97 -0.45
N ALA A 400 23.28 -11.31 -0.87
CA ALA A 400 24.00 -10.35 -0.06
C ALA A 400 23.03 -9.38 0.61
N LYS A 401 23.34 -8.96 1.85
CA LYS A 401 22.64 -7.90 2.56
C LYS A 401 22.53 -6.71 1.59
N LYS A 402 21.37 -6.49 1.00
CA LYS A 402 21.12 -5.27 0.25
C LYS A 402 21.01 -4.15 1.27
N ASN A 403 21.81 -3.10 1.10
CA ASN A 403 21.65 -1.88 1.87
C ASN A 403 20.26 -1.29 1.56
N ASP A 404 19.69 -0.56 2.50
CA ASP A 404 18.38 0.08 2.35
C ASP A 404 18.25 0.97 1.08
N ASP A 405 19.39 1.45 0.56
CA ASP A 405 19.49 2.33 -0.61
C ASP A 405 19.60 1.59 -1.96
N GLU A 406 19.71 0.24 -1.95
CA GLU A 406 20.04 -0.53 -3.17
C GLU A 406 18.83 -0.87 -4.03
N ASP A 407 17.59 -0.82 -3.49
CA ASP A 407 16.38 -1.13 -4.25
C ASP A 407 15.97 0.03 -5.18
N TYR A 408 16.06 1.26 -4.70
CA TYR A 408 15.89 2.48 -5.47
C TYR A 408 16.90 3.53 -5.01
N PRO A 409 17.89 3.87 -5.85
CA PRO A 409 18.86 4.90 -5.52
C PRO A 409 18.15 6.27 -5.43
N LEU A 410 17.93 6.74 -4.20
CA LEU A 410 17.21 7.98 -3.95
C LEU A 410 17.95 9.17 -4.58
N PRO A 411 17.26 9.97 -5.41
CA PRO A 411 17.80 11.23 -5.87
C PRO A 411 18.11 12.16 -4.69
N LYS A 412 19.24 12.86 -4.77
CA LYS A 412 19.62 13.86 -3.77
C LYS A 412 19.03 15.20 -4.14
N TYR A 413 18.34 15.83 -3.21
CA TYR A 413 17.74 17.15 -3.38
C TYR A 413 18.26 18.08 -2.29
N ALA A 414 18.89 19.20 -2.69
CA ALA A 414 19.48 20.15 -1.75
C ALA A 414 18.47 20.69 -0.73
N ALA A 415 17.19 20.85 -1.14
CA ALA A 415 16.11 21.30 -0.27
C ALA A 415 15.78 20.32 0.88
N PHE A 416 16.23 19.06 0.82
CA PHE A 416 15.92 17.99 1.79
C PHE A 416 17.16 17.51 2.55
N GLU A 417 18.30 18.11 2.32
CA GLU A 417 19.49 17.84 3.10
C GLU A 417 19.45 18.72 4.35
N VAL A 418 19.47 18.08 5.53
CA VAL A 418 19.58 18.81 6.79
C VAL A 418 20.90 19.56 6.76
N THR A 419 20.86 20.89 6.70
CA THR A 419 22.01 21.73 6.97
C THR A 419 22.46 21.37 8.39
N LYS A 420 23.63 20.74 8.53
CA LYS A 420 24.31 20.61 9.81
C LYS A 420 24.66 22.02 10.29
N GLY A 421 23.81 22.63 11.06
CA GLY A 421 23.99 23.95 11.65
C GLY A 421 22.66 24.48 12.17
N ASP A 422 22.32 24.13 13.35
CA ASP A 422 22.01 24.99 14.51
C ASP A 422 21.60 24.11 15.69
#